data_56560697687d2d2d1556d8bdbfe13b7e
#
_entry.id   56560697687d2d2d1556d8bdbfe13b7e
#
_cell.length_a   1.000
_cell.length_b   1.000
_cell.length_c   1.000
_cell.angle_alpha   90.00
_cell.angle_beta   90.00
_cell.angle_gamma   90.00
#
_symmetry.space_group_name_H-M   'P 1'
#
loop_
_entity.id
_entity.type
_entity.pdbx_description
1 polymer ?
#
loop_
_entity_poly.entity_id
_entity_poly.type
_entity_poly.pdbx_seq_one_letter_code
_entity_poly.pdbx_strand_id
1 'polypeptide(L)'
;MEIVHTIKDLQAALAALRAQGKTVGLVPTMGALHAGHASLVKRCVAENDAAVVSVFVNPTQFNDKNDLAKYPRTLDADCCLLEQCGAAFAFAPSVEEMYPEPDTRQFSYAPLDTVMEGKYRPGHFNGVCQIVSKLFEAVKPDRAYFGEKDFQQLAIIREMVRQLKFPLQIVGCPIVREEDGLALSSRNARLSAEERKQALKISQTLFASRDYAKSHTVAETQKFVEDAIEAAPGLRLEYFELVDGNTLQKIANWEDTSYAVGCITVFCGEVRLIDNIKYKE
;
A
#
# COMPACT_ATOMS: atom_id res chain seq x y z
N MET A 1 -0.30 -9.75 -23.00
CA MET A 1 -1.21 -9.22 -21.94
C MET A 1 -2.37 -8.49 -22.61
N GLU A 2 -3.59 -8.65 -22.09
CA GLU A 2 -4.78 -7.91 -22.57
C GLU A 2 -5.01 -6.65 -21.74
N ILE A 3 -5.30 -5.52 -22.39
CA ILE A 3 -5.66 -4.27 -21.71
C ILE A 3 -7.18 -4.13 -21.77
N VAL A 4 -7.82 -4.03 -20.60
CA VAL A 4 -9.29 -4.02 -20.48
C VAL A 4 -9.72 -2.73 -19.77
N HIS A 5 -10.74 -2.06 -20.31
CA HIS A 5 -11.21 -0.77 -19.79
C HIS A 5 -12.60 -0.82 -19.14
N THR A 6 -13.37 -1.89 -19.38
CA THR A 6 -14.71 -2.02 -18.80
C THR A 6 -14.80 -3.23 -17.86
N ILE A 7 -15.63 -3.12 -16.84
CA ILE A 7 -15.93 -4.24 -15.92
C ILE A 7 -16.56 -5.39 -16.70
N LYS A 8 -17.44 -5.08 -17.65
CA LYS A 8 -18.14 -6.08 -18.47
C LYS A 8 -17.16 -6.95 -19.26
N ASP A 9 -16.22 -6.34 -19.96
CA ASP A 9 -15.25 -7.07 -20.78
C ASP A 9 -14.30 -7.90 -19.91
N LEU A 10 -13.84 -7.31 -18.80
CA LEU A 10 -13.04 -8.04 -17.82
C LEU A 10 -13.76 -9.27 -17.28
N GLN A 11 -15.02 -9.12 -16.87
CA GLN A 11 -15.82 -10.24 -16.35
C GLN A 11 -16.06 -11.32 -17.40
N ALA A 12 -16.27 -10.95 -18.66
CA ALA A 12 -16.41 -11.91 -19.77
C ALA A 12 -15.12 -12.73 -19.96
N ALA A 13 -13.95 -12.07 -19.99
CA ALA A 13 -12.66 -12.74 -20.11
C ALA A 13 -12.38 -13.67 -18.91
N LEU A 14 -12.65 -13.21 -17.70
CA LEU A 14 -12.45 -14.00 -16.48
C LEU A 14 -13.42 -15.17 -16.35
N ALA A 15 -14.65 -15.05 -16.87
CA ALA A 15 -15.62 -16.15 -16.87
C ALA A 15 -15.12 -17.35 -17.69
N ALA A 16 -14.47 -17.10 -18.82
CA ALA A 16 -13.87 -18.15 -19.64
C ALA A 16 -12.73 -18.90 -18.92
N LEU A 17 -11.93 -18.19 -18.12
CA LEU A 17 -10.88 -18.82 -17.31
C LEU A 17 -11.46 -19.66 -16.17
N ARG A 18 -12.47 -19.14 -15.46
CA ARG A 18 -13.13 -19.87 -14.37
C ARG A 18 -13.86 -21.11 -14.84
N ALA A 19 -14.47 -21.08 -16.04
CA ALA A 19 -15.07 -22.27 -16.64
C ALA A 19 -14.07 -23.40 -16.89
N GLN A 20 -12.76 -23.08 -16.94
CA GLN A 20 -11.66 -24.02 -17.03
C GLN A 20 -11.05 -24.40 -15.66
N GLY A 21 -11.67 -23.94 -14.56
CA GLY A 21 -11.17 -24.19 -13.20
C GLY A 21 -9.89 -23.39 -12.81
N LYS A 22 -9.57 -22.33 -13.56
CA LYS A 22 -8.36 -21.52 -13.35
C LYS A 22 -8.55 -20.52 -12.22
N THR A 23 -7.49 -20.33 -11.43
CA THR A 23 -7.40 -19.36 -10.35
C THR A 23 -7.04 -17.97 -10.86
N VAL A 24 -7.57 -16.95 -10.23
CA VAL A 24 -7.35 -15.54 -10.58
C VAL A 24 -6.76 -14.78 -9.39
N GLY A 25 -5.60 -14.16 -9.58
CA GLY A 25 -5.01 -13.22 -8.64
C GLY A 25 -5.27 -11.77 -9.05
N LEU A 26 -5.35 -10.87 -8.06
CA LEU A 26 -5.52 -9.44 -8.26
C LEU A 26 -4.40 -8.65 -7.59
N VAL A 27 -3.84 -7.68 -8.30
CA VAL A 27 -2.90 -6.68 -7.76
C VAL A 27 -3.52 -5.28 -7.96
N PRO A 28 -4.15 -4.68 -6.94
CA PRO A 28 -4.64 -3.31 -7.02
C PRO A 28 -3.49 -2.30 -7.06
N THR A 29 -3.46 -1.42 -8.07
CA THR A 29 -2.49 -0.33 -8.18
C THR A 29 -3.14 0.96 -8.67
N MET A 30 -2.44 2.07 -8.48
CA MET A 30 -2.81 3.37 -9.04
C MET A 30 -1.99 3.73 -10.29
N GLY A 31 -1.21 2.80 -10.85
CA GLY A 31 -0.26 3.08 -11.92
C GLY A 31 1.04 3.71 -11.40
N ALA A 32 1.83 4.28 -12.31
CA ALA A 32 3.21 4.73 -12.07
C ALA A 32 4.04 3.61 -11.41
N LEU A 33 4.03 2.47 -12.07
CA LEU A 33 4.55 1.22 -11.53
C LEU A 33 6.08 1.25 -11.42
N HIS A 34 6.59 0.60 -10.40
CA HIS A 34 8.02 0.47 -10.11
C HIS A 34 8.33 -0.97 -9.65
N ALA A 35 9.60 -1.27 -9.36
CA ALA A 35 10.03 -2.61 -8.98
C ALA A 35 9.28 -3.19 -7.76
N GLY A 36 8.81 -2.33 -6.84
CA GLY A 36 7.93 -2.74 -5.75
C GLY A 36 6.61 -3.34 -6.24
N HIS A 37 5.93 -2.69 -7.19
CA HIS A 37 4.73 -3.24 -7.81
C HIS A 37 5.04 -4.49 -8.64
N ALA A 38 6.16 -4.49 -9.38
CA ALA A 38 6.59 -5.66 -10.14
C ALA A 38 6.78 -6.90 -9.26
N SER A 39 7.25 -6.75 -8.01
CA SER A 39 7.39 -7.87 -7.08
C SER A 39 6.05 -8.48 -6.69
N LEU A 40 5.00 -7.63 -6.47
CA LEU A 40 3.64 -8.10 -6.21
C LEU A 40 3.07 -8.87 -7.41
N VAL A 41 3.25 -8.30 -8.61
CA VAL A 41 2.75 -8.90 -9.86
C VAL A 41 3.42 -10.24 -10.12
N LYS A 42 4.75 -10.33 -10.00
CA LYS A 42 5.49 -11.59 -10.17
C LYS A 42 5.04 -12.66 -9.19
N ARG A 43 4.81 -12.30 -7.93
CA ARG A 43 4.26 -13.21 -6.93
C ARG A 43 2.84 -13.66 -7.29
N CYS A 44 1.98 -12.73 -7.71
CA CYS A 44 0.63 -13.03 -8.16
C CYS A 44 0.63 -14.01 -9.34
N VAL A 45 1.48 -13.79 -10.34
CA VAL A 45 1.66 -14.68 -11.50
C VAL A 45 2.16 -16.07 -11.09
N ALA A 46 3.06 -16.14 -10.13
CA ALA A 46 3.61 -17.42 -9.65
C ALA A 46 2.59 -18.26 -8.85
N GLU A 47 1.61 -17.62 -8.22
CA GLU A 47 0.66 -18.27 -7.32
C GLU A 47 -0.75 -18.46 -7.92
N ASN A 48 -1.01 -17.96 -9.15
CA ASN A 48 -2.32 -18.06 -9.82
C ASN A 48 -2.16 -18.33 -11.31
N ASP A 49 -3.22 -18.90 -11.93
CA ASP A 49 -3.23 -19.18 -13.38
C ASP A 49 -3.38 -17.90 -14.22
N ALA A 50 -3.98 -16.85 -13.66
CA ALA A 50 -4.11 -15.55 -14.31
C ALA A 50 -3.94 -14.43 -13.29
N ALA A 51 -3.12 -13.43 -13.60
CA ALA A 51 -2.96 -12.22 -12.82
C ALA A 51 -3.65 -11.04 -13.48
N VAL A 52 -4.55 -10.40 -12.75
CA VAL A 52 -5.18 -9.12 -13.10
C VAL A 52 -4.50 -8.01 -12.32
N VAL A 53 -4.03 -6.98 -12.99
CA VAL A 53 -3.48 -5.80 -12.33
C VAL A 53 -4.34 -4.59 -12.66
N SER A 54 -4.92 -3.94 -11.64
CA SER A 54 -5.64 -2.70 -11.89
C SER A 54 -4.67 -1.51 -11.95
N VAL A 55 -4.90 -0.63 -12.92
CA VAL A 55 -4.17 0.64 -13.08
C VAL A 55 -5.21 1.76 -13.03
N PHE A 56 -5.51 2.25 -11.80
CA PHE A 56 -6.59 3.21 -11.60
C PHE A 56 -6.26 4.21 -10.50
N VAL A 57 -6.12 5.48 -10.84
CA VAL A 57 -5.92 6.56 -9.89
C VAL A 57 -7.27 6.92 -9.25
N ASN A 58 -7.52 6.37 -8.06
CA ASN A 58 -8.79 6.53 -7.37
C ASN A 58 -8.95 7.91 -6.74
N PRO A 59 -9.88 8.78 -7.22
CA PRO A 59 -9.99 10.13 -6.70
C PRO A 59 -10.51 10.20 -5.27
N THR A 60 -11.30 9.22 -4.82
CA THR A 60 -11.99 9.28 -3.51
C THR A 60 -11.05 9.06 -2.32
N GLN A 61 -9.84 8.53 -2.54
CA GLN A 61 -8.85 8.30 -1.48
C GLN A 61 -7.84 9.43 -1.28
N PHE A 62 -7.89 10.48 -2.12
CA PHE A 62 -7.00 11.63 -2.00
C PHE A 62 -7.63 12.73 -1.14
N ASN A 63 -6.97 13.10 -0.06
CA ASN A 63 -7.36 14.22 0.79
C ASN A 63 -6.89 15.56 0.20
N ASP A 64 -5.76 15.56 -0.53
CA ASP A 64 -5.17 16.71 -1.17
C ASP A 64 -5.42 16.65 -2.68
N LYS A 65 -6.13 17.64 -3.21
CA LYS A 65 -6.38 17.78 -4.66
C LYS A 65 -5.10 18.01 -5.46
N ASN A 66 -4.08 18.60 -4.86
CA ASN A 66 -2.79 18.80 -5.51
C ASN A 66 -2.02 17.47 -5.64
N ASP A 67 -2.10 16.59 -4.62
CA ASP A 67 -1.50 15.26 -4.71
C ASP A 67 -2.18 14.42 -5.79
N LEU A 68 -3.51 14.47 -5.89
CA LEU A 68 -4.26 13.83 -6.99
C LEU A 68 -3.87 14.38 -8.37
N ALA A 69 -3.77 15.70 -8.51
CA ALA A 69 -3.43 16.36 -9.78
C ALA A 69 -2.00 16.04 -10.23
N LYS A 70 -1.06 15.96 -9.28
CA LYS A 70 0.36 15.67 -9.53
C LYS A 70 0.67 14.16 -9.56
N TYR A 71 -0.33 13.30 -9.29
CA TYR A 71 -0.09 11.85 -9.31
C TYR A 71 0.25 11.40 -10.74
N PRO A 72 1.39 10.72 -10.95
CA PRO A 72 1.84 10.38 -12.30
C PRO A 72 0.89 9.37 -12.97
N ARG A 73 0.67 9.55 -14.28
CA ARG A 73 -0.15 8.67 -15.12
C ARG A 73 0.71 8.21 -16.30
N THR A 74 1.09 6.94 -16.30
CA THR A 74 2.09 6.36 -17.21
C THR A 74 1.61 5.03 -17.79
N LEU A 75 0.35 4.95 -18.26
CA LEU A 75 -0.30 3.69 -18.62
C LEU A 75 0.53 2.85 -19.60
N ASP A 76 1.12 3.44 -20.63
CA ASP A 76 1.92 2.71 -21.62
C ASP A 76 3.16 2.06 -20.98
N ALA A 77 3.89 2.81 -20.15
CA ALA A 77 5.04 2.28 -19.42
C ALA A 77 4.62 1.23 -18.40
N ASP A 78 3.50 1.44 -17.72
CA ASP A 78 2.93 0.49 -16.78
C ASP A 78 2.57 -0.83 -17.49
N CYS A 79 1.90 -0.77 -18.65
CA CYS A 79 1.57 -1.94 -19.45
C CYS A 79 2.81 -2.71 -19.91
N CYS A 80 3.87 -2.01 -20.35
CA CYS A 80 5.13 -2.66 -20.71
C CYS A 80 5.73 -3.43 -19.51
N LEU A 81 5.73 -2.84 -18.32
CA LEU A 81 6.23 -3.50 -17.10
C LEU A 81 5.37 -4.71 -16.73
N LEU A 82 4.03 -4.58 -16.80
CA LEU A 82 3.10 -5.65 -16.49
C LEU A 82 3.26 -6.85 -17.43
N GLU A 83 3.44 -6.60 -18.73
CA GLU A 83 3.70 -7.64 -19.72
C GLU A 83 5.01 -8.38 -19.44
N GLN A 84 6.09 -7.65 -19.10
CA GLN A 84 7.36 -8.24 -18.68
C GLN A 84 7.24 -9.09 -17.39
N CYS A 85 6.31 -8.72 -16.49
CA CYS A 85 6.04 -9.49 -15.29
C CYS A 85 5.14 -10.72 -15.52
N GLY A 86 4.56 -10.87 -16.72
CA GLY A 86 3.68 -11.99 -17.06
C GLY A 86 2.22 -11.80 -16.64
N ALA A 87 1.77 -10.59 -16.39
CA ALA A 87 0.36 -10.32 -16.12
C ALA A 87 -0.53 -10.74 -17.29
N ALA A 88 -1.69 -11.33 -16.99
CA ALA A 88 -2.66 -11.72 -18.02
C ALA A 88 -3.50 -10.51 -18.47
N PHE A 89 -3.90 -9.67 -17.53
CA PHE A 89 -4.75 -8.51 -17.78
C PHE A 89 -4.23 -7.26 -17.07
N ALA A 90 -4.25 -6.13 -17.78
CA ALA A 90 -4.19 -4.78 -17.22
C ALA A 90 -5.60 -4.19 -17.24
N PHE A 91 -6.21 -3.99 -16.07
CA PHE A 91 -7.52 -3.37 -15.94
C PHE A 91 -7.35 -1.88 -15.70
N ALA A 92 -7.61 -1.07 -16.73
CA ALA A 92 -7.41 0.39 -16.72
C ALA A 92 -8.76 1.11 -16.99
N PRO A 93 -9.70 1.07 -16.02
CA PRO A 93 -11.02 1.69 -16.17
C PRO A 93 -10.95 3.22 -16.07
N SER A 94 -11.98 3.90 -16.60
CA SER A 94 -12.21 5.31 -16.35
C SER A 94 -12.83 5.54 -14.96
N VAL A 95 -12.88 6.80 -14.53
CA VAL A 95 -13.56 7.17 -13.27
C VAL A 95 -15.06 6.90 -13.39
N GLU A 96 -15.65 7.19 -14.53
CA GLU A 96 -17.08 6.97 -14.81
C GLU A 96 -17.42 5.48 -14.81
N GLU A 97 -16.53 4.60 -15.28
CA GLU A 97 -16.71 3.15 -15.22
C GLU A 97 -16.75 2.64 -13.78
N MET A 98 -15.81 3.12 -12.93
CA MET A 98 -15.75 2.71 -11.52
C MET A 98 -16.80 3.40 -10.65
N TYR A 99 -17.18 4.63 -10.99
CA TYR A 99 -18.13 5.46 -10.26
C TYR A 99 -19.17 6.07 -11.21
N PRO A 100 -20.07 5.25 -11.80
CA PRO A 100 -21.16 5.77 -12.64
C PRO A 100 -22.12 6.66 -11.82
N GLU A 101 -22.16 6.44 -10.51
CA GLU A 101 -22.80 7.27 -9.49
C GLU A 101 -21.87 7.45 -8.29
N PRO A 102 -22.03 8.54 -7.51
CA PRO A 102 -21.26 8.74 -6.29
C PRO A 102 -21.40 7.56 -5.33
N ASP A 103 -20.28 7.02 -4.86
CA ASP A 103 -20.30 5.93 -3.88
C ASP A 103 -20.52 6.51 -2.47
N THR A 104 -21.71 6.32 -1.94
CA THR A 104 -22.12 6.80 -0.62
C THR A 104 -21.85 5.82 0.51
N ARG A 105 -21.29 4.63 0.21
CA ARG A 105 -20.95 3.63 1.22
C ARG A 105 -19.93 4.19 2.21
N GLN A 106 -20.16 3.94 3.49
CA GLN A 106 -19.25 4.31 4.56
C GLN A 106 -18.65 3.05 5.17
N PHE A 107 -17.33 2.97 5.16
CA PHE A 107 -16.57 1.91 5.78
C PHE A 107 -15.90 2.45 7.04
N SER A 108 -16.05 1.76 8.15
CA SER A 108 -15.36 2.08 9.41
C SER A 108 -14.88 0.78 10.07
N TYR A 109 -13.62 0.78 10.41
CA TYR A 109 -12.93 -0.38 11.01
C TYR A 109 -12.15 0.05 12.26
N ALA A 110 -12.78 0.90 13.08
CA ALA A 110 -12.17 1.36 14.33
C ALA A 110 -11.75 0.16 15.21
N PRO A 111 -10.58 0.24 15.85
CA PRO A 111 -9.66 1.37 15.89
C PRO A 111 -8.64 1.44 14.74
N LEU A 112 -8.66 0.49 13.80
CA LEU A 112 -7.65 0.38 12.73
C LEU A 112 -7.59 1.62 11.81
N ASP A 113 -8.72 2.27 11.56
CA ASP A 113 -8.87 3.40 10.64
C ASP A 113 -8.84 4.77 11.32
N THR A 114 -8.60 4.83 12.65
CA THR A 114 -8.64 6.07 13.43
C THR A 114 -7.29 6.52 14.00
N VAL A 115 -6.26 5.72 13.80
CA VAL A 115 -4.87 5.96 14.24
C VAL A 115 -3.98 6.29 13.04
N MET A 116 -2.76 6.74 13.25
CA MET A 116 -1.73 6.95 12.22
C MET A 116 -2.29 7.61 10.93
N GLU A 117 -2.18 6.96 9.76
CA GLU A 117 -2.72 7.48 8.48
C GLU A 117 -4.20 7.88 8.58
N GLY A 118 -5.02 7.11 9.30
CA GLY A 118 -6.44 7.41 9.46
C GLY A 118 -6.69 8.71 10.22
N LYS A 119 -5.84 9.03 11.21
CA LYS A 119 -5.88 10.28 11.97
C LYS A 119 -5.43 11.47 11.11
N TYR A 120 -4.35 11.31 10.34
CA TYR A 120 -3.76 12.41 9.55
C TYR A 120 -4.39 12.59 8.17
N ARG A 121 -5.14 11.58 7.71
CA ARG A 121 -5.83 11.57 6.41
C ARG A 121 -7.31 11.19 6.56
N PRO A 122 -8.15 12.04 7.18
CA PRO A 122 -9.58 11.72 7.37
C PRO A 122 -10.27 11.35 6.05
N GLY A 123 -11.02 10.25 6.03
CA GLY A 123 -11.73 9.74 4.84
C GLY A 123 -10.87 8.92 3.86
N HIS A 124 -9.55 8.92 3.99
CA HIS A 124 -8.66 8.16 3.11
C HIS A 124 -9.02 6.68 3.04
N PHE A 125 -9.14 6.01 4.17
CA PHE A 125 -9.43 4.58 4.21
C PHE A 125 -10.86 4.25 3.77
N ASN A 126 -11.82 5.16 3.94
CA ASN A 126 -13.13 5.00 3.33
C ASN A 126 -13.01 4.94 1.80
N GLY A 127 -12.27 5.86 1.18
CA GLY A 127 -12.00 5.84 -0.26
C GLY A 127 -11.24 4.61 -0.73
N VAL A 128 -10.26 4.13 0.04
CA VAL A 128 -9.54 2.87 -0.24
C VAL A 128 -10.51 1.69 -0.21
N CYS A 129 -11.35 1.57 0.81
CA CYS A 129 -12.30 0.46 0.93
C CYS A 129 -13.38 0.51 -0.17
N GLN A 130 -13.84 1.71 -0.58
CA GLN A 130 -14.76 1.88 -1.70
C GLN A 130 -14.17 1.28 -2.98
N ILE A 131 -12.96 1.68 -3.38
CA ILE A 131 -12.37 1.18 -4.63
C ILE A 131 -11.97 -0.29 -4.55
N VAL A 132 -11.36 -0.72 -3.44
CA VAL A 132 -10.88 -2.11 -3.31
C VAL A 132 -12.07 -3.08 -3.29
N SER A 133 -13.18 -2.75 -2.62
CA SER A 133 -14.39 -3.59 -2.66
C SER A 133 -14.98 -3.69 -4.08
N LYS A 134 -15.02 -2.58 -4.84
CA LYS A 134 -15.44 -2.59 -6.24
C LYS A 134 -14.52 -3.46 -7.12
N LEU A 135 -13.22 -3.40 -6.91
CA LEU A 135 -12.27 -4.25 -7.63
C LEU A 135 -12.47 -5.73 -7.27
N PHE A 136 -12.74 -6.05 -6.00
CA PHE A 136 -13.07 -7.42 -5.59
C PHE A 136 -14.37 -7.92 -6.23
N GLU A 137 -15.39 -7.08 -6.32
CA GLU A 137 -16.68 -7.40 -6.98
C GLU A 137 -16.51 -7.58 -8.50
N ALA A 138 -15.70 -6.73 -9.15
CA ALA A 138 -15.44 -6.81 -10.59
C ALA A 138 -14.60 -8.04 -10.96
N VAL A 139 -13.51 -8.28 -10.23
CA VAL A 139 -12.54 -9.34 -10.53
C VAL A 139 -12.94 -10.68 -9.90
N LYS A 140 -13.53 -10.68 -8.70
CA LYS A 140 -13.79 -11.88 -7.87
C LYS A 140 -12.53 -12.76 -7.73
N PRO A 141 -11.42 -12.24 -7.26
CA PRO A 141 -10.16 -12.98 -7.25
C PRO A 141 -10.14 -14.08 -6.18
N ASP A 142 -9.31 -15.12 -6.38
CA ASP A 142 -9.00 -16.11 -5.34
C ASP A 142 -8.01 -15.53 -4.32
N ARG A 143 -7.07 -14.69 -4.79
CA ARG A 143 -6.07 -13.99 -3.98
C ARG A 143 -5.91 -12.55 -4.43
N ALA A 144 -5.70 -11.65 -3.46
CA ALA A 144 -5.35 -10.25 -3.76
C ALA A 144 -4.06 -9.86 -3.01
N TYR A 145 -3.15 -9.19 -3.72
CA TYR A 145 -1.78 -8.93 -3.29
C TYR A 145 -1.59 -7.46 -2.94
N PHE A 146 -1.08 -7.19 -1.73
CA PHE A 146 -0.83 -5.83 -1.22
C PHE A 146 0.55 -5.74 -0.61
N GLY A 147 1.22 -4.59 -0.78
CA GLY A 147 2.53 -4.35 -0.18
C GLY A 147 2.44 -4.05 1.32
N GLU A 148 3.32 -4.66 2.12
CA GLU A 148 3.46 -4.35 3.55
C GLU A 148 3.96 -2.93 3.82
N LYS A 149 4.45 -2.22 2.80
CA LYS A 149 4.82 -0.81 2.92
C LYS A 149 3.63 0.04 3.38
N ASP A 150 2.45 -0.19 2.84
CA ASP A 150 1.20 0.46 3.24
C ASP A 150 0.54 -0.38 4.35
N PHE A 151 1.24 -0.52 5.48
CA PHE A 151 0.96 -1.48 6.54
C PHE A 151 -0.45 -1.36 7.11
N GLN A 152 -0.87 -0.14 7.44
CA GLN A 152 -2.21 0.10 7.98
C GLN A 152 -3.30 -0.19 6.93
N GLN A 153 -3.06 0.15 5.66
CA GLN A 153 -3.98 -0.20 4.56
C GLN A 153 -4.17 -1.71 4.46
N LEU A 154 -3.08 -2.48 4.53
CA LEU A 154 -3.15 -3.95 4.50
C LEU A 154 -3.97 -4.51 5.67
N ALA A 155 -3.81 -3.97 6.88
CA ALA A 155 -4.58 -4.37 8.05
C ALA A 155 -6.08 -4.08 7.88
N ILE A 156 -6.43 -2.89 7.38
CA ILE A 156 -7.82 -2.48 7.12
C ILE A 156 -8.46 -3.34 6.03
N ILE A 157 -7.72 -3.64 4.95
CA ILE A 157 -8.25 -4.48 3.86
C ILE A 157 -8.51 -5.92 4.35
N ARG A 158 -7.64 -6.47 5.20
CA ARG A 158 -7.87 -7.78 5.82
C ARG A 158 -9.15 -7.77 6.67
N GLU A 159 -9.35 -6.73 7.44
CA GLU A 159 -10.55 -6.56 8.26
C GLU A 159 -11.81 -6.37 7.39
N MET A 160 -11.73 -5.59 6.32
CA MET A 160 -12.81 -5.44 5.33
C MET A 160 -13.22 -6.79 4.73
N VAL A 161 -12.26 -7.59 4.29
CA VAL A 161 -12.52 -8.93 3.74
C VAL A 161 -13.19 -9.83 4.76
N ARG A 162 -12.74 -9.79 6.02
CA ARG A 162 -13.32 -10.57 7.11
C ARG A 162 -14.76 -10.17 7.39
N GLN A 163 -15.05 -8.87 7.53
CA GLN A 163 -16.40 -8.38 7.88
C GLN A 163 -17.39 -8.54 6.72
N LEU A 164 -16.96 -8.23 5.50
CA LEU A 164 -17.82 -8.36 4.31
C LEU A 164 -17.86 -9.79 3.76
N LYS A 165 -17.11 -10.71 4.36
CA LYS A 165 -17.05 -12.13 3.98
C LYS A 165 -16.71 -12.35 2.51
N PHE A 166 -15.81 -11.56 1.96
CA PHE A 166 -15.29 -11.81 0.62
C PHE A 166 -14.57 -13.17 0.57
N PRO A 167 -14.90 -14.05 -0.38
CA PRO A 167 -14.31 -15.39 -0.47
C PRO A 167 -12.94 -15.35 -1.17
N LEU A 168 -11.99 -14.59 -0.62
CA LEU A 168 -10.65 -14.45 -1.17
C LEU A 168 -9.58 -14.37 -0.06
N GLN A 169 -8.35 -14.69 -0.40
CA GLN A 169 -7.20 -14.55 0.50
C GLN A 169 -6.45 -13.24 0.24
N ILE A 170 -6.14 -12.49 1.31
CA ILE A 170 -5.24 -11.33 1.23
C ILE A 170 -3.80 -11.77 1.47
N VAL A 171 -2.93 -11.51 0.52
CA VAL A 171 -1.51 -11.82 0.55
C VAL A 171 -0.70 -10.53 0.78
N GLY A 172 -0.03 -10.45 1.93
CA GLY A 172 0.95 -9.39 2.21
C GLY A 172 2.27 -9.69 1.50
N CYS A 173 2.84 -8.70 0.83
CA CYS A 173 4.13 -8.81 0.16
C CYS A 173 5.16 -7.89 0.84
N PRO A 174 6.38 -8.37 1.11
CA PRO A 174 7.40 -7.60 1.79
C PRO A 174 7.71 -6.26 1.11
N ILE A 175 8.20 -5.31 1.91
CA ILE A 175 8.66 -4.01 1.38
C ILE A 175 9.85 -4.26 0.44
N VAL A 176 9.76 -3.73 -0.78
CA VAL A 176 10.90 -3.66 -1.69
C VAL A 176 11.57 -2.31 -1.51
N ARG A 177 12.89 -2.33 -1.38
CA ARG A 177 13.71 -1.15 -1.19
C ARG A 177 14.68 -0.99 -2.36
N GLU A 178 15.13 0.23 -2.61
CA GLU A 178 16.26 0.49 -3.49
C GLU A 178 17.57 -0.02 -2.84
N GLU A 179 18.65 -0.13 -3.60
CA GLU A 179 19.94 -0.66 -3.13
C GLU A 179 20.47 0.07 -1.89
N ASP A 180 20.18 1.37 -1.77
CA ASP A 180 20.55 2.24 -0.65
C ASP A 180 19.56 2.19 0.54
N GLY A 181 18.51 1.38 0.44
CA GLY A 181 17.56 1.11 1.50
C GLY A 181 16.27 1.94 1.48
N LEU A 182 16.12 2.94 0.60
CA LEU A 182 14.88 3.70 0.50
C LEU A 182 13.72 2.81 0.07
N ALA A 183 12.61 2.87 0.80
CA ALA A 183 11.39 2.15 0.40
C ALA A 183 10.88 2.66 -0.95
N LEU A 184 10.61 1.75 -1.89
CA LEU A 184 10.10 2.11 -3.22
C LEU A 184 8.71 2.73 -3.13
N SER A 185 8.55 3.88 -3.77
CA SER A 185 7.29 4.61 -3.86
C SER A 185 7.24 5.41 -5.18
N SER A 186 6.06 5.46 -5.82
CA SER A 186 5.84 6.34 -6.97
C SER A 186 6.09 7.82 -6.65
N ARG A 187 5.98 8.20 -5.37
CA ARG A 187 6.31 9.56 -4.92
C ARG A 187 7.81 9.87 -4.89
N ASN A 188 8.69 8.86 -4.89
CA ASN A 188 10.13 9.08 -4.92
C ASN A 188 10.57 9.86 -6.18
N ALA A 189 9.86 9.72 -7.30
CA ALA A 189 10.11 10.48 -8.53
C ALA A 189 9.89 12.00 -8.38
N ARG A 190 9.25 12.45 -7.30
CA ARG A 190 9.02 13.87 -7.01
C ARG A 190 10.13 14.51 -6.18
N LEU A 191 11.04 13.70 -5.63
CA LEU A 191 12.17 14.17 -4.85
C LEU A 191 13.25 14.77 -5.77
N SER A 192 13.77 15.93 -5.41
CA SER A 192 15.02 16.42 -5.98
C SER A 192 16.19 15.50 -5.60
N ALA A 193 17.34 15.67 -6.26
CA ALA A 193 18.53 14.88 -5.96
C ALA A 193 19.01 15.05 -4.50
N GLU A 194 18.83 16.24 -3.93
CA GLU A 194 19.17 16.51 -2.52
C GLU A 194 18.16 15.88 -1.57
N GLU A 195 16.87 16.10 -1.80
CA GLU A 195 15.79 15.47 -1.01
C GLU A 195 15.88 13.93 -1.06
N ARG A 196 16.26 13.36 -2.22
CA ARG A 196 16.46 11.92 -2.37
C ARG A 196 17.55 11.40 -1.41
N LYS A 197 18.65 12.15 -1.21
CA LYS A 197 19.69 11.79 -0.25
C LYS A 197 19.21 11.93 1.19
N GLN A 198 18.48 13.02 1.48
CA GLN A 198 17.91 13.25 2.82
C GLN A 198 16.90 12.16 3.19
N ALA A 199 16.05 11.74 2.28
CA ALA A 199 15.04 10.69 2.48
C ALA A 199 15.63 9.34 2.93
N LEU A 200 16.89 9.03 2.59
CA LEU A 200 17.59 7.82 3.05
C LEU A 200 17.67 7.73 4.56
N LYS A 201 17.72 8.89 5.25
CA LYS A 201 17.76 8.92 6.70
C LYS A 201 16.58 8.19 7.34
N ILE A 202 15.43 8.15 6.69
CA ILE A 202 14.22 7.47 7.18
C ILE A 202 14.51 5.98 7.37
N SER A 203 14.89 5.27 6.32
CA SER A 203 15.18 3.83 6.39
C SER A 203 16.40 3.52 7.26
N GLN A 204 17.45 4.33 7.17
CA GLN A 204 18.64 4.18 8.02
C GLN A 204 18.30 4.28 9.51
N THR A 205 17.45 5.26 9.89
CA THR A 205 17.00 5.42 11.27
C THR A 205 16.15 4.24 11.71
N LEU A 206 15.23 3.75 10.87
CA LEU A 206 14.41 2.57 11.19
C LEU A 206 15.29 1.33 11.40
N PHE A 207 16.29 1.08 10.54
CA PHE A 207 17.18 -0.07 10.72
C PHE A 207 18.02 0.06 11.99
N ALA A 208 18.59 1.25 12.27
CA ALA A 208 19.33 1.51 13.49
C ALA A 208 18.46 1.34 14.74
N SER A 209 17.21 1.79 14.69
CA SER A 209 16.28 1.68 15.82
C SER A 209 15.92 0.23 16.16
N ARG A 210 15.87 -0.66 15.16
CA ARG A 210 15.64 -2.08 15.39
C ARG A 210 16.80 -2.73 16.16
N ASP A 211 18.02 -2.32 15.89
CA ASP A 211 19.17 -2.79 16.66
C ASP A 211 19.19 -2.16 18.06
N TYR A 212 18.87 -0.89 18.18
CA TYR A 212 18.74 -0.17 19.45
C TYR A 212 17.70 -0.80 20.38
N ALA A 213 16.57 -1.21 19.84
CA ALA A 213 15.46 -1.83 20.57
C ALA A 213 15.84 -3.14 21.30
N LYS A 214 16.93 -3.82 20.90
CA LYS A 214 17.38 -5.07 21.52
C LYS A 214 17.80 -4.89 22.99
N SER A 215 18.12 -3.68 23.40
CA SER A 215 18.61 -3.36 24.76
C SER A 215 17.91 -2.15 25.40
N HIS A 216 16.89 -1.60 24.73
CA HIS A 216 16.19 -0.39 25.17
C HIS A 216 14.68 -0.59 25.18
N THR A 217 14.00 0.20 25.99
CA THR A 217 12.53 0.19 26.09
C THR A 217 11.85 0.71 24.82
N VAL A 218 10.54 0.47 24.70
CA VAL A 218 9.70 1.02 23.65
C VAL A 218 9.79 2.55 23.61
N ALA A 219 9.68 3.20 24.78
CA ALA A 219 9.74 4.67 24.89
C ALA A 219 11.10 5.24 24.47
N GLU A 220 12.21 4.62 24.88
CA GLU A 220 13.55 5.02 24.45
C GLU A 220 13.75 4.82 22.94
N THR A 221 13.25 3.71 22.39
CA THR A 221 13.32 3.44 20.95
C THR A 221 12.49 4.43 20.15
N GLN A 222 11.29 4.79 20.62
CA GLN A 222 10.47 5.81 19.98
C GLN A 222 11.20 7.15 19.95
N LYS A 223 11.72 7.58 21.11
CA LYS A 223 12.48 8.84 21.21
C LYS A 223 13.72 8.84 20.33
N PHE A 224 14.45 7.72 20.23
CA PHE A 224 15.62 7.59 19.35
C PHE A 224 15.26 7.90 17.89
N VAL A 225 14.13 7.36 17.39
CA VAL A 225 13.67 7.60 16.01
C VAL A 225 13.24 9.06 15.83
N GLU A 226 12.44 9.59 16.77
CA GLU A 226 11.95 10.97 16.71
C GLU A 226 13.12 11.97 16.68
N ASP A 227 14.06 11.87 17.64
CA ASP A 227 15.23 12.74 17.73
C ASP A 227 16.12 12.64 16.47
N ALA A 228 16.30 11.43 15.93
CA ALA A 228 17.14 11.21 14.75
C ALA A 228 16.54 11.80 13.46
N ILE A 229 15.21 11.78 13.31
CA ILE A 229 14.51 12.38 12.17
C ILE A 229 14.43 13.90 12.32
N GLU A 230 14.13 14.41 13.52
CA GLU A 230 14.09 15.86 13.79
C GLU A 230 15.43 16.55 13.59
N ALA A 231 16.53 15.85 13.92
CA ALA A 231 17.88 16.35 13.69
C ALA A 231 18.32 16.32 12.21
N ALA A 232 17.59 15.63 11.35
CA ALA A 232 17.96 15.46 9.94
C ALA A 232 17.50 16.67 9.09
N PRO A 233 18.42 17.38 8.41
CA PRO A 233 18.04 18.50 7.55
C PRO A 233 17.04 18.10 6.47
N GLY A 234 16.05 18.96 6.21
CA GLY A 234 15.07 18.76 5.15
C GLY A 234 13.98 17.72 5.47
N LEU A 235 14.04 17.07 6.62
CA LEU A 235 13.00 16.16 7.08
C LEU A 235 12.15 16.80 8.17
N ARG A 236 10.84 16.47 8.17
CA ARG A 236 9.90 16.85 9.20
C ARG A 236 9.03 15.66 9.55
N LEU A 237 9.16 15.17 10.77
CA LEU A 237 8.37 14.05 11.27
C LEU A 237 6.89 14.45 11.35
N GLU A 238 6.00 13.60 10.83
CA GLU A 238 4.58 13.72 11.08
C GLU A 238 4.15 12.83 12.24
N TYR A 239 4.59 11.57 12.21
CA TYR A 239 4.48 10.66 13.34
C TYR A 239 5.49 9.51 13.21
N PHE A 240 5.86 8.94 14.36
CA PHE A 240 6.40 7.60 14.48
C PHE A 240 5.64 6.90 15.61
N GLU A 241 5.11 5.72 15.34
CA GLU A 241 4.35 4.96 16.33
C GLU A 241 4.80 3.51 16.36
N LEU A 242 5.08 3.00 17.57
CA LEU A 242 5.35 1.59 17.85
C LEU A 242 4.02 0.93 18.25
N VAL A 243 3.59 -0.03 17.43
CA VAL A 243 2.25 -0.61 17.54
C VAL A 243 2.28 -2.14 17.53
N ASP A 244 1.25 -2.75 18.10
CA ASP A 244 0.91 -4.13 17.80
C ASP A 244 0.48 -4.26 16.33
N GLY A 245 1.11 -5.17 15.60
CA GLY A 245 0.92 -5.29 14.15
C GLY A 245 -0.45 -5.82 13.74
N ASN A 246 -1.23 -6.39 14.68
CA ASN A 246 -2.57 -6.90 14.38
C ASN A 246 -3.66 -5.85 14.69
N THR A 247 -3.50 -5.11 15.80
CA THR A 247 -4.51 -4.18 16.30
C THR A 247 -4.21 -2.73 15.98
N LEU A 248 -2.97 -2.42 15.58
CA LEU A 248 -2.43 -1.08 15.34
C LEU A 248 -2.50 -0.16 16.58
N GLN A 249 -2.70 -0.75 17.77
CA GLN A 249 -2.68 -0.01 19.01
C GLN A 249 -1.25 0.15 19.51
N LYS A 250 -0.95 1.31 20.11
CA LYS A 250 0.37 1.59 20.69
C LYS A 250 0.73 0.57 21.74
N ILE A 251 1.97 0.13 21.72
CA ILE A 251 2.54 -0.70 22.78
C ILE A 251 3.35 0.18 23.76
N ALA A 252 3.33 -0.17 25.03
CA ALA A 252 4.13 0.48 26.07
C ALA A 252 5.39 -0.33 26.41
N ASN A 253 5.31 -1.65 26.26
CA ASN A 253 6.39 -2.59 26.51
C ASN A 253 6.52 -3.58 25.37
N TRP A 254 7.68 -4.14 25.15
CA TRP A 254 7.90 -5.14 24.11
C TRP A 254 7.10 -6.43 24.34
N GLU A 255 6.72 -6.70 25.60
CA GLU A 255 5.95 -7.88 26.01
C GLU A 255 4.45 -7.74 25.74
N ASP A 256 3.97 -6.54 25.43
CA ASP A 256 2.55 -6.27 25.14
C ASP A 256 2.06 -7.01 23.87
N THR A 257 2.98 -7.38 22.99
CA THR A 257 2.66 -8.09 21.75
C THR A 257 3.77 -9.06 21.31
N SER A 258 3.39 -10.08 20.55
CA SER A 258 4.33 -10.93 19.79
C SER A 258 4.66 -10.37 18.40
N TYR A 259 3.94 -9.34 17.94
CA TYR A 259 4.13 -8.74 16.61
C TYR A 259 4.19 -7.21 16.71
N ALA A 260 5.38 -6.66 16.89
CA ALA A 260 5.61 -5.22 17.03
C ALA A 260 6.11 -4.59 15.74
N VAL A 261 5.47 -3.50 15.31
CA VAL A 261 5.83 -2.76 14.10
C VAL A 261 5.98 -1.27 14.43
N GLY A 262 7.02 -0.65 13.89
CA GLY A 262 7.18 0.79 13.90
C GLY A 262 6.74 1.38 12.56
N CYS A 263 5.73 2.24 12.59
CA CYS A 263 5.22 2.94 11.42
C CYS A 263 5.62 4.41 11.47
N ILE A 264 6.19 4.91 10.37
CA ILE A 264 6.69 6.29 10.28
C ILE A 264 6.11 7.02 9.08
N THR A 265 5.85 8.30 9.27
CA THR A 265 5.57 9.25 8.19
C THR A 265 6.41 10.50 8.35
N VAL A 266 7.10 10.87 7.29
CA VAL A 266 8.02 12.00 7.24
C VAL A 266 7.78 12.82 5.98
N PHE A 267 7.74 14.13 6.11
CA PHE A 267 7.85 15.03 4.97
C PHE A 267 9.33 15.26 4.63
N CYS A 268 9.68 15.07 3.37
CA CYS A 268 10.95 15.48 2.78
C CYS A 268 10.65 16.58 1.77
N GLY A 269 10.94 17.81 2.12
CA GLY A 269 10.36 18.97 1.43
C GLY A 269 8.82 18.88 1.42
N GLU A 270 8.22 18.94 0.22
CA GLU A 270 6.77 18.81 0.02
C GLU A 270 6.31 17.35 -0.16
N VAL A 271 7.24 16.39 -0.19
CA VAL A 271 6.90 14.99 -0.47
C VAL A 271 6.68 14.23 0.84
N ARG A 272 5.46 13.73 1.03
CA ARG A 272 5.09 12.89 2.16
C ARG A 272 5.49 11.44 1.90
N LEU A 273 6.41 10.92 2.70
CA LEU A 273 6.94 9.56 2.62
C LEU A 273 6.51 8.73 3.82
N ILE A 274 6.16 7.48 3.56
CA ILE A 274 5.86 6.50 4.61
C ILE A 274 6.80 5.32 4.52
N ASP A 275 7.12 4.74 5.68
CA ASP A 275 7.88 3.50 5.80
C ASP A 275 7.46 2.77 7.07
N ASN A 276 7.89 1.53 7.22
CA ASN A 276 7.72 0.79 8.46
C ASN A 276 8.82 -0.26 8.63
N ILE A 277 8.94 -0.76 9.86
CA ILE A 277 9.88 -1.82 10.20
C ILE A 277 9.30 -2.73 11.27
N LYS A 278 9.54 -4.03 11.15
CA LYS A 278 9.18 -5.02 12.16
C LYS A 278 10.29 -5.10 13.22
N TYR A 279 9.91 -5.00 14.47
CA TYR A 279 10.80 -5.20 15.63
C TYR A 279 10.67 -6.62 16.18
N LYS A 280 9.47 -7.19 16.08
CA LYS A 280 9.14 -8.52 16.61
C LYS A 280 8.06 -9.16 15.73
N GLU A 281 8.16 -10.46 15.45
CA GLU A 281 7.15 -11.23 14.69
C GLU A 281 7.18 -12.72 15.09
#